data_64a0a480a9e581c4b4435a1043cacf3f
#
_entry.id   64a0a480a9e581c4b4435a1043cacf3f
#
_cell.length_a   1.000
_cell.length_b   1.000
_cell.length_c   1.000
_cell.angle_alpha   90.00
_cell.angle_beta   90.00
_cell.angle_gamma   90.00
#
_symmetry.space_group_name_H-M   'P 1'
#
loop_
_entity.id
_entity.type
_entity.pdbx_description
1 polymer ?
#
loop_
_entity_poly.entity_id
_entity_poly.type
_entity_poly.pdbx_seq_one_letter_code
_entity_poly.pdbx_strand_id
1 'polypeptide(L)'
;IQLHPDEKDPYCLQIFESLSYEANSEFEQAPSTCYQHSKPDYAQNPNTLFDHSVPTQWQCLNYTDKRSIEMSGRLFGGCLDTVGLLLDSPFLALHEFKKHNASQGIVLYLESAELTPATVARFLLSLKLAGMFDDINGVIIGRHVTLQGQDPGFDYRQGLNAAFGGCLFPVIIDADIGHIPPNLNLINGALCTITADVEQGKVTNSSVVTKLA
;
A
#
# COMPACT_ATOMS: atom_id res chain seq x y z
N ILE A 1 13.30 14.07 2.80
CA ILE A 1 14.07 12.94 3.34
C ILE A 1 15.32 13.54 3.97
N GLN A 2 15.36 13.66 5.31
CA GLN A 2 16.58 14.05 6.01
C GLN A 2 17.38 12.79 6.27
N LEU A 3 18.40 12.58 5.50
CA LEU A 3 19.34 11.48 5.70
C LEU A 3 20.44 11.96 6.66
N HIS A 4 20.36 11.57 7.92
CA HIS A 4 21.51 11.71 8.79
C HIS A 4 22.61 10.74 8.30
N PRO A 5 23.88 11.18 8.18
CA PRO A 5 24.94 10.36 7.57
C PRO A 5 25.14 9.00 8.27
N ASP A 6 24.87 8.92 9.56
CA ASP A 6 25.16 7.76 10.40
C ASP A 6 23.93 6.85 10.66
N GLU A 7 22.70 7.30 10.33
CA GLU A 7 21.45 6.59 10.58
C GLU A 7 20.62 6.49 9.30
N LYS A 8 21.21 5.96 8.24
CA LYS A 8 20.51 5.80 6.96
C LYS A 8 19.57 4.60 7.08
N ASP A 9 18.28 4.82 6.87
CA ASP A 9 17.34 3.74 6.66
C ASP A 9 17.63 3.11 5.28
N PRO A 10 18.13 1.85 5.24
CA PRO A 10 18.44 1.18 3.99
C PRO A 10 17.21 1.04 3.08
N TYR A 11 16.02 0.98 3.66
CA TYR A 11 14.78 0.90 2.92
C TYR A 11 14.48 2.19 2.14
N CYS A 12 14.68 3.36 2.76
CA CYS A 12 14.54 4.66 2.10
C CYS A 12 15.63 4.89 1.03
N LEU A 13 16.80 4.27 1.16
CA LEU A 13 17.88 4.41 0.19
C LEU A 13 17.63 3.66 -1.12
N GLN A 14 16.79 2.62 -1.11
CA GLN A 14 16.43 1.87 -2.32
C GLN A 14 15.80 2.76 -3.40
N ILE A 15 15.25 3.94 -3.05
CA ILE A 15 14.75 4.89 -4.05
C ILE A 15 15.85 5.37 -4.98
N PHE A 16 17.08 5.57 -4.49
CA PHE A 16 18.19 6.00 -5.32
C PHE A 16 18.64 4.89 -6.26
N GLU A 17 18.57 3.65 -5.83
CA GLU A 17 18.80 2.50 -6.68
C GLU A 17 17.75 2.46 -7.79
N SER A 18 16.47 2.57 -7.43
CA SER A 18 15.37 2.54 -8.41
C SER A 18 15.46 3.67 -9.45
N LEU A 19 15.99 4.83 -9.09
CA LEU A 19 16.18 5.96 -10.01
C LEU A 19 17.40 5.79 -10.94
N SER A 20 18.31 4.88 -10.62
CA SER A 20 19.51 4.58 -11.43
C SER A 20 19.31 3.46 -12.43
N TYR A 21 18.16 2.78 -12.41
CA TYR A 21 17.86 1.69 -13.33
C TYR A 21 17.65 2.20 -14.76
N GLU A 22 18.19 1.42 -15.71
CA GLU A 22 17.92 1.65 -17.14
C GLU A 22 16.51 1.23 -17.51
N ALA A 23 16.01 1.75 -18.63
CA ALA A 23 14.73 1.32 -19.17
C ALA A 23 14.70 -0.22 -19.36
N ASN A 24 13.58 -0.83 -19.03
CA ASN A 24 13.36 -2.29 -18.98
C ASN A 24 14.09 -3.04 -17.86
N SER A 25 14.77 -2.36 -16.95
CA SER A 25 15.29 -3.01 -15.74
C SER A 25 14.16 -3.31 -14.75
N GLU A 26 14.45 -4.22 -13.83
CA GLU A 26 13.54 -4.61 -12.74
C GLU A 26 14.24 -4.37 -11.42
N PHE A 27 13.50 -3.93 -10.42
CA PHE A 27 13.98 -3.91 -9.04
C PHE A 27 12.99 -4.61 -8.12
N GLU A 28 13.50 -5.32 -7.15
CA GLU A 28 12.73 -6.11 -6.20
C GLU A 28 12.82 -5.50 -4.81
N GLN A 29 11.69 -5.50 -4.12
CA GLN A 29 11.58 -5.09 -2.72
C GLN A 29 10.82 -6.17 -1.94
N ALA A 30 11.14 -6.28 -0.66
CA ALA A 30 10.47 -7.18 0.27
C ALA A 30 9.81 -6.38 1.41
N PRO A 31 8.92 -6.97 2.20
CA PRO A 31 8.43 -6.36 3.42
C PRO A 31 9.57 -5.96 4.35
N SER A 32 9.44 -4.83 5.02
CA SER A 32 10.38 -4.42 6.07
C SER A 32 10.37 -5.43 7.23
N THR A 33 11.45 -5.50 7.99
CA THR A 33 11.48 -6.35 9.19
C THR A 33 10.69 -5.72 10.34
N CYS A 34 10.76 -4.41 10.48
CA CYS A 34 10.08 -3.64 11.51
C CYS A 34 9.62 -2.30 10.97
N TYR A 35 8.60 -1.73 11.60
CA TYR A 35 8.07 -0.41 11.28
C TYR A 35 7.99 0.49 12.53
N GLN A 36 7.80 1.80 12.30
CA GLN A 36 7.63 2.79 13.34
C GLN A 36 6.16 2.85 13.78
N HIS A 37 5.87 2.53 15.05
CA HIS A 37 4.51 2.61 15.59
C HIS A 37 4.11 4.04 15.96
N SER A 38 5.05 4.80 16.50
CA SER A 38 4.83 6.17 16.94
C SER A 38 5.98 7.07 16.52
N LYS A 39 5.70 8.36 16.38
CA LYS A 39 6.77 9.33 16.09
C LYS A 39 7.76 9.37 17.26
N PRO A 40 9.07 9.38 16.99
CA PRO A 40 10.08 9.58 18.03
C PRO A 40 9.86 10.90 18.78
N ASP A 41 10.21 10.92 20.07
CA ASP A 41 10.28 12.16 20.82
C ASP A 41 11.54 12.94 20.42
N TYR A 42 11.39 13.78 19.42
CA TYR A 42 12.49 14.60 18.89
C TYR A 42 12.99 15.65 19.90
N ALA A 43 12.19 15.99 20.93
CA ALA A 43 12.64 16.91 21.98
C ALA A 43 13.67 16.26 22.90
N GLN A 44 13.52 14.96 23.16
CA GLN A 44 14.46 14.19 23.98
C GLN A 44 15.60 13.58 23.14
N ASN A 45 15.29 13.17 21.91
CA ASN A 45 16.23 12.51 21.00
C ASN A 45 16.26 13.19 19.62
N PRO A 46 16.87 14.38 19.51
CA PRO A 46 16.81 15.18 18.28
C PRO A 46 17.53 14.54 17.07
N ASN A 47 18.39 13.56 17.31
CA ASN A 47 19.14 12.86 16.27
C ASN A 47 18.45 11.58 15.76
N THR A 48 17.40 11.12 16.44
CA THR A 48 16.66 9.92 16.02
C THR A 48 15.79 10.26 14.81
N LEU A 49 15.98 9.55 13.69
CA LEU A 49 15.15 9.73 12.50
C LEU A 49 13.89 8.87 12.57
N PHE A 50 14.05 7.60 12.89
CA PHE A 50 12.97 6.60 12.94
C PHE A 50 13.11 5.69 14.16
N ASP A 51 11.98 5.18 14.64
CA ASP A 51 11.91 4.13 15.67
C ASP A 51 11.22 2.90 15.08
N HIS A 52 11.96 2.11 14.31
CA HIS A 52 11.49 0.85 13.71
C HIS A 52 11.49 -0.28 14.73
N SER A 53 10.61 -0.22 15.73
CA SER A 53 10.58 -1.13 16.89
C SER A 53 9.50 -2.21 16.83
N VAL A 54 8.51 -2.07 15.93
CA VAL A 54 7.40 -3.02 15.84
C VAL A 54 7.59 -3.95 14.64
N PRO A 55 7.53 -5.29 14.84
CA PRO A 55 7.67 -6.25 13.74
C PRO A 55 6.62 -6.04 12.66
N THR A 56 7.05 -6.01 11.40
CA THR A 56 6.16 -5.91 10.25
C THR A 56 5.45 -7.23 10.01
N GLN A 57 4.14 -7.17 9.79
CA GLN A 57 3.33 -8.32 9.41
C GLN A 57 2.25 -7.89 8.42
N TRP A 58 2.50 -8.10 7.14
CA TRP A 58 1.46 -7.95 6.13
C TRP A 58 0.40 -9.03 6.30
N GLN A 59 -0.83 -8.71 5.94
CA GLN A 59 -1.94 -9.64 6.04
C GLN A 59 -2.68 -9.72 4.69
N CYS A 60 -3.34 -10.84 4.45
CA CYS A 60 -4.29 -10.97 3.36
C CYS A 60 -5.70 -10.93 3.94
N LEU A 61 -6.53 -10.01 3.43
CA LEU A 61 -7.84 -9.74 3.99
C LEU A 61 -8.85 -10.85 3.65
N ASN A 62 -8.82 -11.33 2.42
CA ASN A 62 -9.86 -12.19 1.84
C ASN A 62 -9.44 -13.66 1.63
N TYR A 63 -8.18 -14.01 1.90
CA TYR A 63 -7.71 -15.41 1.86
C TYR A 63 -7.10 -15.80 3.20
N THR A 64 -7.62 -16.87 3.79
CA THR A 64 -7.16 -17.38 5.09
C THR A 64 -6.51 -18.75 5.00
N ASP A 65 -6.80 -19.53 3.97
CA ASP A 65 -6.20 -20.83 3.70
C ASP A 65 -4.76 -20.68 3.19
N LYS A 66 -3.97 -21.72 3.33
CA LYS A 66 -2.59 -21.73 2.84
C LYS A 66 -2.58 -21.72 1.32
N ARG A 67 -2.01 -20.68 0.74
CA ARG A 67 -1.87 -20.51 -0.72
C ARG A 67 -0.81 -19.50 -1.08
N SER A 68 -0.30 -19.60 -2.31
CA SER A 68 0.44 -18.51 -2.95
C SER A 68 -0.52 -17.67 -3.78
N ILE A 69 -0.35 -16.36 -3.75
CA ILE A 69 -1.10 -15.39 -4.54
C ILE A 69 -0.14 -14.57 -5.38
N GLU A 70 -0.62 -14.13 -6.54
CA GLU A 70 0.09 -13.22 -7.43
C GLU A 70 -0.87 -12.12 -7.90
N MET A 71 -0.39 -10.88 -7.88
CA MET A 71 -1.05 -9.72 -8.45
C MET A 71 -0.08 -9.05 -9.41
N SER A 72 -0.41 -9.02 -10.69
CA SER A 72 0.45 -8.40 -11.69
C SER A 72 -0.35 -7.39 -12.51
N GLY A 73 0.23 -6.22 -12.78
CA GLY A 73 -0.41 -5.15 -13.54
C GLY A 73 0.28 -3.81 -13.38
N ARG A 74 -0.28 -2.79 -14.04
CA ARG A 74 0.17 -1.41 -13.86
C ARG A 74 -0.24 -0.89 -12.49
N LEU A 75 0.73 -0.33 -11.74
CA LEU A 75 0.47 0.31 -10.47
C LEU A 75 -0.35 1.59 -10.67
N PHE A 76 -1.38 1.74 -9.85
CA PHE A 76 -2.17 2.95 -9.77
C PHE A 76 -2.64 3.17 -8.33
N GLY A 77 -2.50 4.38 -7.81
CA GLY A 77 -2.98 4.63 -6.45
C GLY A 77 -2.36 5.85 -5.79
N GLY A 78 -2.44 5.86 -4.45
CA GLY A 78 -1.94 6.93 -3.61
C GLY A 78 -2.69 7.04 -2.29
N CYS A 79 -2.62 8.21 -1.67
CA CYS A 79 -3.33 8.52 -0.44
C CYS A 79 -4.83 8.60 -0.68
N LEU A 80 -5.59 7.78 0.04
CA LEU A 80 -7.07 7.70 -0.08
C LEU A 80 -7.74 9.04 0.24
N ASP A 81 -7.15 9.81 1.17
CA ASP A 81 -7.61 11.15 1.54
C ASP A 81 -7.65 12.10 0.32
N THR A 82 -6.78 11.85 -0.67
CA THR A 82 -6.72 12.63 -1.93
C THR A 82 -7.37 11.88 -3.09
N VAL A 83 -7.02 10.61 -3.31
CA VAL A 83 -7.54 9.78 -4.41
C VAL A 83 -9.06 9.70 -4.35
N GLY A 84 -9.63 9.56 -3.14
CA GLY A 84 -11.06 9.47 -2.94
C GLY A 84 -11.84 10.73 -3.35
N LEU A 85 -11.19 11.90 -3.37
CA LEU A 85 -11.78 13.17 -3.78
C LEU A 85 -11.63 13.46 -5.28
N LEU A 86 -10.60 12.87 -5.91
CA LEU A 86 -10.23 13.18 -7.29
C LEU A 86 -10.77 12.18 -8.32
N LEU A 87 -11.34 11.05 -7.85
CA LEU A 87 -11.83 10.01 -8.73
C LEU A 87 -12.80 10.56 -9.79
N ASP A 88 -12.60 10.13 -11.03
CA ASP A 88 -13.35 10.58 -12.23
C ASP A 88 -13.27 12.09 -12.52
N SER A 89 -12.43 12.80 -11.83
CA SER A 89 -12.06 14.14 -12.23
C SER A 89 -11.04 14.13 -13.38
N PRO A 90 -10.84 15.25 -14.09
CA PRO A 90 -9.79 15.36 -15.12
C PRO A 90 -8.37 15.12 -14.58
N PHE A 91 -8.20 15.14 -13.24
CA PHE A 91 -6.91 14.95 -12.57
C PHE A 91 -6.64 13.49 -12.17
N LEU A 92 -7.67 12.63 -12.16
CA LEU A 92 -7.54 11.22 -11.82
C LEU A 92 -8.46 10.37 -12.71
N ALA A 93 -8.08 10.21 -13.97
CA ALA A 93 -8.83 9.51 -15.00
C ALA A 93 -8.56 7.98 -14.94
N LEU A 94 -8.98 7.32 -13.84
CA LEU A 94 -8.74 5.88 -13.65
C LEU A 94 -9.38 5.02 -14.74
N HIS A 95 -10.59 5.33 -15.16
CA HIS A 95 -11.26 4.55 -16.22
C HIS A 95 -10.48 4.57 -17.53
N GLU A 96 -9.94 5.73 -17.93
CA GLU A 96 -9.09 5.82 -19.11
C GLU A 96 -7.76 5.09 -18.91
N PHE A 97 -7.16 5.15 -17.72
CA PHE A 97 -5.96 4.41 -17.39
C PHE A 97 -6.19 2.88 -17.50
N LYS A 98 -7.30 2.36 -16.95
CA LYS A 98 -7.69 0.96 -17.07
C LYS A 98 -7.86 0.54 -18.53
N LYS A 99 -8.58 1.33 -19.32
CA LYS A 99 -8.84 1.06 -20.73
C LYS A 99 -7.55 0.98 -21.55
N HIS A 100 -6.61 1.89 -21.32
CA HIS A 100 -5.33 1.89 -22.01
C HIS A 100 -4.43 0.72 -21.61
N ASN A 101 -4.57 0.21 -20.41
CA ASN A 101 -3.73 -0.85 -19.85
C ASN A 101 -4.45 -2.19 -19.66
N ALA A 102 -5.60 -2.40 -20.30
CA ALA A 102 -6.44 -3.58 -20.11
C ALA A 102 -5.71 -4.92 -20.36
N SER A 103 -4.75 -4.95 -21.28
CA SER A 103 -3.97 -6.16 -21.58
C SER A 103 -2.91 -6.48 -20.52
N GLN A 104 -2.56 -5.53 -19.68
CA GLN A 104 -1.52 -5.67 -18.65
C GLN A 104 -2.10 -5.86 -17.25
N GLY A 105 -3.38 -5.50 -17.06
CA GLY A 105 -4.04 -5.51 -15.77
C GLY A 105 -3.64 -4.30 -14.90
N ILE A 106 -4.31 -4.18 -13.75
CA ILE A 106 -4.12 -3.08 -12.81
C ILE A 106 -3.92 -3.64 -11.41
N VAL A 107 -2.93 -3.15 -10.69
CA VAL A 107 -2.76 -3.34 -9.25
C VAL A 107 -2.95 -1.99 -8.57
N LEU A 108 -3.93 -1.89 -7.69
CA LEU A 108 -4.17 -0.67 -6.94
C LEU A 108 -3.35 -0.67 -5.64
N TYR A 109 -2.78 0.50 -5.30
CA TYR A 109 -2.24 0.71 -3.96
C TYR A 109 -2.89 1.91 -3.29
N LEU A 110 -3.25 1.75 -2.02
CA LEU A 110 -3.93 2.78 -1.24
C LEU A 110 -3.30 2.89 0.15
N GLU A 111 -3.33 4.08 0.71
CA GLU A 111 -3.03 4.31 2.11
C GLU A 111 -3.92 5.42 2.66
N SER A 112 -4.03 5.54 3.96
CA SER A 112 -4.85 6.57 4.61
C SER A 112 -4.09 7.17 5.79
N ALA A 113 -3.99 8.50 5.81
CA ALA A 113 -3.27 9.23 6.85
C ALA A 113 -4.18 9.76 7.96
N GLU A 114 -5.31 10.37 7.61
CA GLU A 114 -6.12 11.17 8.55
C GLU A 114 -7.57 10.69 8.68
N LEU A 115 -8.00 9.73 7.86
CA LEU A 115 -9.37 9.28 7.85
C LEU A 115 -9.68 8.36 9.02
N THR A 116 -10.83 8.56 9.66
CA THR A 116 -11.34 7.59 10.64
C THR A 116 -11.77 6.29 9.97
N PRO A 117 -11.86 5.16 10.68
CA PRO A 117 -12.31 3.88 10.11
C PRO A 117 -13.63 3.97 9.35
N ALA A 118 -14.61 4.69 9.89
CA ALA A 118 -15.90 4.88 9.22
C ALA A 118 -15.79 5.75 7.96
N THR A 119 -14.89 6.72 7.94
CA THR A 119 -14.64 7.54 6.76
C THR A 119 -13.93 6.73 5.69
N VAL A 120 -12.93 5.93 6.05
CA VAL A 120 -12.29 4.98 5.12
C VAL A 120 -13.32 4.05 4.49
N ALA A 121 -14.22 3.45 5.29
CA ALA A 121 -15.27 2.59 4.78
C ALA A 121 -16.16 3.31 3.76
N ARG A 122 -16.60 4.54 4.06
CA ARG A 122 -17.43 5.35 3.15
C ARG A 122 -16.71 5.66 1.85
N PHE A 123 -15.43 6.07 1.91
CA PHE A 123 -14.64 6.33 0.71
C PHE A 123 -14.48 5.07 -0.14
N LEU A 124 -14.05 3.96 0.47
CA LEU A 124 -13.86 2.70 -0.26
C LEU A 124 -15.16 2.18 -0.88
N LEU A 125 -16.28 2.29 -0.18
CA LEU A 125 -17.60 1.93 -0.73
C LEU A 125 -18.01 2.87 -1.87
N SER A 126 -17.75 4.17 -1.77
CA SER A 126 -17.97 5.12 -2.86
C SER A 126 -17.14 4.78 -4.09
N LEU A 127 -15.86 4.48 -3.90
CA LEU A 127 -14.94 4.06 -4.97
C LEU A 127 -15.40 2.74 -5.62
N LYS A 128 -15.90 1.80 -4.80
CA LYS A 128 -16.48 0.55 -5.29
C LYS A 128 -17.70 0.79 -6.18
N LEU A 129 -18.62 1.66 -5.73
CA LEU A 129 -19.81 2.03 -6.50
C LEU A 129 -19.48 2.78 -7.79
N ALA A 130 -18.36 3.53 -7.81
CA ALA A 130 -17.83 4.18 -8.99
C ALA A 130 -17.04 3.22 -9.93
N GLY A 131 -16.99 1.92 -9.63
CA GLY A 131 -16.31 0.93 -10.48
C GLY A 131 -14.77 0.95 -10.38
N MET A 132 -14.20 1.60 -9.35
CA MET A 132 -12.73 1.64 -9.20
C MET A 132 -12.12 0.25 -9.07
N PHE A 133 -12.84 -0.68 -8.45
CA PHE A 133 -12.37 -2.04 -8.17
C PHE A 133 -12.82 -3.06 -9.22
N ASP A 134 -13.45 -2.62 -10.30
CA ASP A 134 -13.79 -3.50 -11.41
C ASP A 134 -12.55 -3.76 -12.28
N ASP A 135 -12.41 -4.97 -12.81
CA ASP A 135 -11.34 -5.35 -13.74
C ASP A 135 -9.92 -5.03 -13.25
N ILE A 136 -9.67 -5.24 -11.94
CA ILE A 136 -8.35 -5.12 -11.35
C ILE A 136 -7.80 -6.48 -10.90
N ASN A 137 -6.48 -6.59 -10.80
CA ASN A 137 -5.81 -7.84 -10.46
C ASN A 137 -5.50 -7.97 -8.96
N GLY A 138 -5.61 -6.88 -8.22
CA GLY A 138 -5.42 -6.88 -6.77
C GLY A 138 -5.31 -5.50 -6.16
N VAL A 139 -5.33 -5.47 -4.83
CA VAL A 139 -5.17 -4.26 -4.03
C VAL A 139 -4.13 -4.50 -2.94
N ILE A 140 -3.22 -3.55 -2.76
CA ILE A 140 -2.32 -3.50 -1.62
C ILE A 140 -2.57 -2.21 -0.83
N ILE A 141 -2.77 -2.34 0.47
CA ILE A 141 -3.16 -1.24 1.35
C ILE A 141 -2.10 -1.06 2.44
N GLY A 142 -1.68 0.16 2.61
CA GLY A 142 -0.69 0.54 3.62
C GLY A 142 -1.20 0.45 5.05
N ARG A 143 -0.27 0.53 5.99
CA ARG A 143 -0.59 0.60 7.42
C ARG A 143 -1.43 1.84 7.71
N HIS A 144 -2.49 1.65 8.49
CA HIS A 144 -3.35 2.74 8.91
C HIS A 144 -2.74 3.50 10.09
N VAL A 145 -2.69 4.82 9.96
CA VAL A 145 -2.36 5.69 11.08
C VAL A 145 -3.57 5.75 12.02
N THR A 146 -3.45 5.14 13.18
CA THR A 146 -4.51 5.23 14.19
C THR A 146 -4.50 6.62 14.82
N LEU A 147 -5.36 7.49 14.33
CA LEU A 147 -5.61 8.78 14.98
C LEU A 147 -6.47 8.60 16.25
N GLN A 148 -6.26 9.44 17.23
CA GLN A 148 -7.11 9.51 18.43
C GLN A 148 -8.54 9.88 17.99
N GLY A 149 -9.53 9.09 18.45
CA GLY A 149 -10.94 9.33 18.14
C GLY A 149 -11.54 8.25 17.25
N GLN A 150 -11.23 6.99 17.54
CA GLN A 150 -11.85 5.84 16.86
C GLN A 150 -13.37 5.85 17.05
N ASP A 151 -14.09 5.50 16.00
CA ASP A 151 -15.54 5.30 16.07
C ASP A 151 -15.84 4.15 17.06
N PRO A 152 -16.60 4.37 18.14
CA PRO A 152 -16.89 3.30 19.09
C PRO A 152 -17.55 2.10 18.39
N GLY A 153 -16.92 0.93 18.47
CA GLY A 153 -17.46 -0.30 17.92
C GLY A 153 -17.27 -0.52 16.42
N PHE A 154 -16.51 0.35 15.74
CA PHE A 154 -16.18 0.16 14.33
C PHE A 154 -14.69 0.41 14.08
N ASP A 155 -13.97 -0.64 13.73
CA ASP A 155 -12.53 -0.59 13.49
C ASP A 155 -12.16 -0.52 11.99
N TYR A 156 -10.89 -0.24 11.73
CA TYR A 156 -10.35 -0.12 10.38
C TYR A 156 -10.56 -1.39 9.55
N ARG A 157 -10.33 -2.58 10.15
CA ARG A 157 -10.49 -3.86 9.47
C ARG A 157 -11.94 -4.13 9.08
N GLN A 158 -12.90 -3.72 9.92
CA GLN A 158 -14.33 -3.79 9.59
C GLN A 158 -14.66 -2.88 8.38
N GLY A 159 -14.04 -1.70 8.31
CA GLY A 159 -14.16 -0.80 7.15
C GLY A 159 -13.63 -1.41 5.86
N LEU A 160 -12.47 -2.04 5.91
CA LEU A 160 -11.90 -2.76 4.77
C LEU A 160 -12.76 -3.95 4.35
N ASN A 161 -13.24 -4.75 5.31
CA ASN A 161 -14.11 -5.89 5.03
C ASN A 161 -15.43 -5.47 4.38
N ALA A 162 -16.02 -4.34 4.75
CA ALA A 162 -17.22 -3.81 4.12
C ALA A 162 -17.02 -3.54 2.62
N ALA A 163 -15.83 -3.05 2.24
CA ALA A 163 -15.51 -2.75 0.84
C ALA A 163 -15.06 -4.00 0.06
N PHE A 164 -14.18 -4.81 0.64
CA PHE A 164 -13.43 -5.85 -0.07
C PHE A 164 -13.83 -7.30 0.30
N GLY A 165 -14.67 -7.52 1.31
CA GLY A 165 -14.99 -8.86 1.83
C GLY A 165 -15.62 -9.83 0.82
N GLY A 166 -16.14 -9.34 -0.31
CA GLY A 166 -16.68 -10.18 -1.40
C GLY A 166 -15.86 -10.13 -2.68
N CYS A 167 -14.67 -9.52 -2.68
CA CYS A 167 -13.82 -9.42 -3.88
C CYS A 167 -13.10 -10.74 -4.15
N LEU A 168 -12.96 -11.05 -5.45
CA LEU A 168 -12.30 -12.27 -5.92
C LEU A 168 -10.79 -12.08 -6.14
N PHE A 169 -10.32 -10.86 -6.26
CA PHE A 169 -8.91 -10.52 -6.36
C PHE A 169 -8.27 -10.44 -4.97
N PRO A 170 -6.95 -10.69 -4.85
CA PRO A 170 -6.24 -10.58 -3.58
C PRO A 170 -6.25 -9.16 -3.01
N VAL A 171 -6.39 -9.05 -1.68
CA VAL A 171 -6.29 -7.79 -0.95
C VAL A 171 -5.26 -7.94 0.17
N ILE A 172 -4.09 -7.36 -0.02
CA ILE A 172 -3.02 -7.30 0.99
C ILE A 172 -3.21 -6.01 1.81
N ILE A 173 -3.07 -6.10 3.12
CA ILE A 173 -3.20 -4.98 4.05
C ILE A 173 -1.99 -4.90 4.99
N ASP A 174 -1.84 -3.79 5.69
CA ASP A 174 -0.74 -3.48 6.60
C ASP A 174 0.64 -3.47 5.90
N ALA A 175 0.65 -3.19 4.60
CA ALA A 175 1.87 -3.11 3.82
C ALA A 175 2.71 -1.86 4.14
N ASP A 176 3.96 -1.91 3.75
CA ASP A 176 4.93 -0.80 3.90
C ASP A 176 4.61 0.33 2.91
N ILE A 177 3.48 1.00 3.09
CA ILE A 177 2.99 2.09 2.24
C ILE A 177 2.38 3.17 3.13
N GLY A 178 2.67 4.43 2.86
CA GLY A 178 1.99 5.58 3.43
C GLY A 178 2.78 6.37 4.47
N HIS A 179 2.13 6.79 5.55
CA HIS A 179 2.65 7.74 6.52
C HIS A 179 3.39 7.09 7.71
N ILE A 180 3.41 5.77 7.77
CA ILE A 180 4.15 4.99 8.79
C ILE A 180 5.37 4.35 8.14
N PRO A 181 6.58 4.86 8.39
CA PRO A 181 7.80 4.33 7.78
C PRO A 181 8.18 2.93 8.32
N PRO A 182 8.96 2.16 7.56
CA PRO A 182 9.48 2.47 6.23
C PRO A 182 8.45 2.24 5.12
N ASN A 183 8.77 2.67 3.90
CA ASN A 183 7.85 2.57 2.77
C ASN A 183 8.53 1.94 1.55
N LEU A 184 7.75 1.13 0.81
CA LEU A 184 8.10 0.68 -0.53
C LEU A 184 8.20 1.87 -1.49
N ASN A 185 9.09 1.77 -2.46
CA ASN A 185 9.17 2.68 -3.58
C ASN A 185 8.23 2.21 -4.68
N LEU A 186 7.06 2.81 -4.77
CA LEU A 186 6.03 2.47 -5.76
C LEU A 186 6.01 3.54 -6.87
N ILE A 187 6.06 3.09 -8.11
CA ILE A 187 6.10 3.98 -9.27
C ILE A 187 4.76 3.88 -10.01
N ASN A 188 3.96 4.93 -9.94
CA ASN A 188 2.67 4.99 -10.65
C ASN A 188 2.87 4.77 -12.15
N GLY A 189 2.05 3.90 -12.73
CA GLY A 189 2.12 3.53 -14.14
C GLY A 189 3.13 2.43 -14.46
N ALA A 190 4.08 2.10 -13.59
CA ALA A 190 5.01 1.00 -13.84
C ALA A 190 4.32 -0.36 -13.76
N LEU A 191 4.82 -1.36 -14.51
CA LEU A 191 4.42 -2.74 -14.32
C LEU A 191 4.95 -3.24 -12.98
N CYS A 192 4.08 -3.88 -12.22
CA CYS A 192 4.43 -4.44 -10.93
C CYS A 192 3.87 -5.85 -10.80
N THR A 193 4.66 -6.73 -10.21
CA THR A 193 4.21 -8.07 -9.80
C THR A 193 4.45 -8.21 -8.31
N ILE A 194 3.37 -8.50 -7.58
CA ILE A 194 3.42 -8.78 -6.14
C ILE A 194 3.09 -10.24 -5.94
N THR A 195 4.02 -10.99 -5.39
CA THR A 195 3.81 -12.38 -4.97
C THR A 195 3.76 -12.44 -3.46
N ALA A 196 2.90 -13.30 -2.93
CA ALA A 196 2.83 -13.52 -1.49
C ALA A 196 2.39 -14.95 -1.15
N ASP A 197 3.03 -15.54 -0.15
CA ASP A 197 2.58 -16.77 0.49
C ASP A 197 1.69 -16.41 1.67
N VAL A 198 0.48 -16.95 1.70
CA VAL A 198 -0.52 -16.67 2.73
C VAL A 198 -0.75 -17.93 3.56
N GLU A 199 -0.77 -17.77 4.87
CA GLU A 199 -1.17 -18.80 5.82
C GLU A 199 -1.92 -18.15 7.00
N GLN A 200 -3.13 -18.62 7.29
CA GLN A 200 -4.02 -18.08 8.33
C GLN A 200 -4.23 -16.54 8.19
N GLY A 201 -4.35 -16.06 6.96
CA GLY A 201 -4.51 -14.64 6.68
C GLY A 201 -3.24 -13.78 6.87
N LYS A 202 -2.11 -14.38 7.24
CA LYS A 202 -0.83 -13.70 7.35
C LYS A 202 -0.01 -13.94 6.09
N VAL A 203 0.70 -12.92 5.64
CA VAL A 203 1.71 -13.04 4.59
C VAL A 203 3.00 -13.53 5.23
N THR A 204 3.44 -14.71 4.86
CA THR A 204 4.66 -15.33 5.42
C THR A 204 5.90 -15.07 4.59
N ASN A 205 5.71 -14.78 3.30
CA ASN A 205 6.75 -14.36 2.37
C ASN A 205 6.12 -13.46 1.31
N SER A 206 6.83 -12.46 0.82
CA SER A 206 6.33 -11.59 -0.25
C SER A 206 7.47 -10.92 -0.99
N SER A 207 7.27 -10.70 -2.28
CA SER A 207 8.15 -9.92 -3.15
C SER A 207 7.32 -8.93 -3.97
N VAL A 208 7.86 -7.74 -4.15
CA VAL A 208 7.31 -6.66 -4.99
C VAL A 208 8.34 -6.34 -6.07
N VAL A 209 8.09 -6.81 -7.27
CA VAL A 209 8.97 -6.58 -8.44
C VAL A 209 8.36 -5.48 -9.30
N THR A 210 9.10 -4.41 -9.51
CA THR A 210 8.71 -3.30 -10.38
C THR A 210 9.59 -3.27 -11.62
N LYS A 211 8.96 -3.20 -12.79
CA LYS A 211 9.61 -3.08 -14.08
C LYS A 211 9.45 -1.68 -14.62
N LEU A 212 10.58 -1.05 -14.91
CA LEU A 212 10.62 0.27 -15.54
C LEU A 212 10.49 0.11 -17.06
N ALA A 213 9.51 0.79 -17.64
CA ALA A 213 9.24 0.74 -19.07
C ALA A 213 9.98 1.86 -19.82
#